data_915b7e5906a77719ebcb5505bd136b75
#
_entry.id   915b7e5906a77719ebcb5505bd136b75
#
_cell.length_a   1.000
_cell.length_b   1.000
_cell.length_c   1.000
_cell.angle_alpha   90.00
_cell.angle_beta   90.00
_cell.angle_gamma   90.00
#
_symmetry.space_group_name_H-M   'P 1'
#
loop_
_entity.id
_entity.type
_entity.pdbx_description
1 polymer ?
#
loop_
_entity_poly.entity_id
_entity_poly.type
_entity_poly.pdbx_seq_one_letter_code
_entity_poly.pdbx_strand_id
1 'polypeptide(L)'
;MAYDQHLADRIRKVLDGAGVKYKEKEMFGGIAFMVKEKMCVGIVKNDLMARIDPDIYDTVVKKKGARPMDFAGRPMKGFVYVSPAGIDSAKDLKYWINLCLEFNPKAKSSKKK
;
A
#
# COMPACT_ATOMS: atom_id res chain seq x y z
N MET A 1 -11.80 12.74 9.84
CA MET A 1 -11.07 12.30 8.65
C MET A 1 -11.07 10.79 8.59
N ALA A 2 -11.22 10.25 7.42
CA ALA A 2 -11.33 8.80 7.27
C ALA A 2 -10.00 8.09 7.31
N TYR A 3 -8.89 8.82 7.22
CA TYR A 3 -7.56 8.21 7.18
C TYR A 3 -6.53 9.16 7.78
N ASP A 4 -5.34 8.61 8.09
CA ASP A 4 -4.26 9.37 8.69
C ASP A 4 -3.61 10.30 7.65
N GLN A 5 -3.86 11.58 7.78
CA GLN A 5 -3.32 12.57 6.84
C GLN A 5 -1.81 12.72 6.93
N HIS A 6 -1.26 12.52 8.12
CA HIS A 6 0.19 12.58 8.28
C HIS A 6 0.86 11.44 7.50
N LEU A 7 0.28 10.26 7.57
CA LEU A 7 0.79 9.13 6.81
C LEU A 7 0.67 9.39 5.31
N ALA A 8 -0.43 10.00 4.89
CA ALA A 8 -0.59 10.35 3.48
C ALA A 8 0.53 11.27 3.00
N ASP A 9 0.89 12.28 3.81
CA ASP A 9 1.99 13.17 3.46
C ASP A 9 3.31 12.44 3.37
N ARG A 10 3.54 11.49 4.27
CA ARG A 10 4.76 10.69 4.25
C ARG A 10 4.86 9.86 2.97
N ILE A 11 3.74 9.27 2.56
CA ILE A 11 3.70 8.48 1.32
C ILE A 11 3.98 9.38 0.12
N ARG A 12 3.37 10.55 0.08
CA ARG A 12 3.60 11.51 -1.02
C ARG A 12 5.07 11.85 -1.14
N LYS A 13 5.75 12.07 -0.02
CA LYS A 13 7.17 12.40 -0.05
C LYS A 13 8.02 11.28 -0.60
N VAL A 14 7.67 10.03 -0.25
CA VAL A 14 8.42 8.89 -0.77
C VAL A 14 8.22 8.76 -2.28
N LEU A 15 6.97 8.87 -2.73
CA LEU A 15 6.67 8.76 -4.16
C LEU A 15 7.30 9.89 -4.97
N ASP A 16 7.24 11.11 -4.44
CA ASP A 16 7.87 12.25 -5.09
C ASP A 16 9.38 12.08 -5.18
N GLY A 17 9.98 11.60 -4.09
CA GLY A 17 11.42 11.36 -4.06
C GLY A 17 11.87 10.27 -5.02
N ALA A 18 10.97 9.34 -5.33
CA ALA A 18 11.26 8.27 -6.28
C ALA A 18 10.99 8.69 -7.73
N GLY A 19 10.47 9.89 -7.94
CA GLY A 19 10.15 10.36 -9.28
C GLY A 19 8.93 9.67 -9.88
N VAL A 20 8.05 9.15 -9.04
CA VAL A 20 6.88 8.41 -9.49
C VAL A 20 5.69 9.33 -9.62
N LYS A 21 5.02 9.27 -10.76
CA LYS A 21 3.77 9.99 -10.95
C LYS A 21 2.63 9.15 -10.40
N TYR A 22 1.75 9.79 -9.65
CA TYR A 22 0.64 9.09 -9.02
C TYR A 22 -0.59 9.97 -8.97
N LYS A 23 -1.73 9.34 -8.74
CA LYS A 23 -2.99 10.03 -8.50
C LYS A 23 -3.58 9.50 -7.20
N GLU A 24 -4.28 10.36 -6.49
CA GLU A 24 -4.93 9.98 -5.24
C GLU A 24 -6.41 9.77 -5.50
N LYS A 25 -6.95 8.69 -4.94
CA LYS A 25 -8.36 8.37 -5.09
C LYS A 25 -8.90 7.85 -3.76
N GLU A 26 -10.00 8.45 -3.31
CA GLU A 26 -10.62 7.97 -2.08
C GLU A 26 -11.37 6.67 -2.36
N MET A 27 -11.18 5.68 -1.51
CA MET A 27 -11.89 4.41 -1.61
C MET A 27 -11.78 3.65 -0.30
N PHE A 28 -12.71 2.75 -0.07
CA PHE A 28 -12.73 1.89 1.12
C PHE A 28 -12.68 2.67 2.43
N GLY A 29 -13.18 3.89 2.44
CA GLY A 29 -13.11 4.73 3.62
C GLY A 29 -11.72 5.28 3.90
N GLY A 30 -10.81 5.23 2.92
CA GLY A 30 -9.47 5.76 3.02
C GLY A 30 -9.05 6.42 1.74
N ILE A 31 -7.75 6.32 1.43
CA ILE A 31 -7.22 6.91 0.21
C ILE A 31 -6.27 5.90 -0.46
N ALA A 32 -6.28 5.85 -1.77
CA ALA A 32 -5.38 5.01 -2.54
C ALA A 32 -4.52 5.87 -3.45
N PHE A 33 -3.26 5.49 -3.57
CA PHE A 33 -2.33 6.16 -4.47
C PHE A 33 -2.18 5.27 -5.70
N MET A 34 -2.66 5.78 -6.82
CA MET A 34 -2.71 5.03 -8.08
C MET A 34 -1.48 5.35 -8.91
N VAL A 35 -0.78 4.32 -9.34
CA VAL A 35 0.38 4.45 -10.21
C VAL A 35 0.08 3.70 -11.49
N LYS A 36 0.18 4.39 -12.62
CA LYS A 36 -0.11 3.80 -13.94
C LYS A 36 -1.53 3.20 -13.99
N GLU A 37 -2.49 3.90 -13.37
CA GLU A 37 -3.89 3.49 -13.31
C GLU A 37 -4.12 2.21 -12.51
N LYS A 38 -3.17 1.86 -11.65
CA LYS A 38 -3.27 0.70 -10.78
C LYS A 38 -3.06 1.13 -9.35
N MET A 39 -3.79 0.50 -8.44
CA MET A 39 -3.57 0.79 -7.04
C MET A 39 -2.19 0.30 -6.65
N CYS A 40 -1.40 1.18 -6.07
CA CYS A 40 -0.06 0.84 -5.62
C CYS A 40 -0.03 0.70 -4.10
N VAL A 41 -0.46 1.73 -3.41
CA VAL A 41 -0.43 1.77 -1.95
C VAL A 41 -1.59 2.63 -1.50
N GLY A 42 -2.07 2.42 -0.28
CA GLY A 42 -3.17 3.20 0.24
C GLY A 42 -3.16 3.25 1.74
N ILE A 43 -4.16 3.91 2.29
CA ILE A 43 -4.35 4.04 3.72
C ILE A 43 -5.80 3.76 4.04
N VAL A 44 -6.03 2.93 5.04
CA VAL A 44 -7.36 2.71 5.60
C VAL A 44 -7.23 3.00 7.09
N LYS A 45 -7.93 4.04 7.55
CA LYS A 45 -7.78 4.53 8.92
C LYS A 45 -6.32 4.90 9.17
N ASN A 46 -5.62 4.19 10.03
CA ASN A 46 -4.22 4.48 10.33
C ASN A 46 -3.26 3.44 9.75
N ASP A 47 -3.79 2.47 9.01
CA ASP A 47 -2.99 1.38 8.48
C ASP A 47 -2.60 1.64 7.04
N LEU A 48 -1.39 1.24 6.70
CA LEU A 48 -0.94 1.25 5.32
C LEU A 48 -1.53 0.03 4.62
N MET A 49 -2.07 0.23 3.44
CA MET A 49 -2.56 -0.86 2.61
C MET A 49 -1.58 -1.02 1.45
N ALA A 50 -0.83 -2.10 1.46
CA ALA A 50 0.23 -2.33 0.48
C ALA A 50 -0.20 -3.40 -0.51
N ARG A 51 -0.09 -3.08 -1.80
CA ARG A 51 -0.33 -4.07 -2.85
C ARG A 51 1.02 -4.62 -3.29
N ILE A 52 1.26 -5.88 -2.99
CA ILE A 52 2.55 -6.51 -3.19
C ILE A 52 2.42 -7.72 -4.10
N ASP A 53 3.56 -8.24 -4.51
CA ASP A 53 3.61 -9.46 -5.31
C ASP A 53 3.09 -10.64 -4.47
N PRO A 54 2.07 -11.36 -4.95
CA PRO A 54 1.56 -12.51 -4.20
C PRO A 54 2.63 -13.57 -3.90
N ASP A 55 3.67 -13.63 -4.71
CA ASP A 55 4.73 -14.61 -4.51
C ASP A 55 5.55 -14.36 -3.24
N ILE A 56 5.58 -13.10 -2.76
CA ILE A 56 6.30 -12.79 -1.53
C ILE A 56 5.37 -12.56 -0.34
N TYR A 57 4.08 -12.78 -0.55
CA TYR A 57 3.07 -12.51 0.48
C TYR A 57 3.38 -13.22 1.80
N ASP A 58 3.65 -14.53 1.74
CA ASP A 58 3.87 -15.32 2.96
C ASP A 58 5.08 -14.83 3.75
N THR A 59 6.06 -14.27 3.06
CA THR A 59 7.25 -13.73 3.70
C THR A 59 6.96 -12.39 4.36
N VAL A 60 6.35 -11.48 3.62
CA VAL A 60 6.21 -10.11 4.11
C VAL A 60 5.08 -9.94 5.11
N VAL A 61 4.06 -10.82 5.06
CA VAL A 61 2.94 -10.70 6.00
C VAL A 61 3.39 -11.01 7.43
N LYS A 62 4.54 -11.64 7.59
CA LYS A 62 5.10 -11.95 8.91
C LYS A 62 5.94 -10.82 9.49
N LYS A 63 6.16 -9.76 8.74
CA LYS A 63 6.97 -8.65 9.24
C LYS A 63 6.22 -7.87 10.30
N LYS A 64 6.99 -7.13 11.11
CA LYS A 64 6.42 -6.35 12.20
C LYS A 64 5.32 -5.43 11.70
N GLY A 65 4.18 -5.50 12.34
CA GLY A 65 3.05 -4.65 12.02
C GLY A 65 2.23 -5.11 10.82
N ALA A 66 2.73 -6.07 10.06
CA ALA A 66 2.00 -6.56 8.88
C ALA A 66 0.94 -7.58 9.30
N ARG A 67 -0.16 -7.57 8.58
CA ARG A 67 -1.20 -8.56 8.79
C ARG A 67 -1.99 -8.76 7.50
N PRO A 68 -2.65 -9.92 7.35
CA PRO A 68 -3.41 -10.17 6.13
C PRO A 68 -4.54 -9.18 5.95
N MET A 69 -4.84 -8.86 4.72
CA MET A 69 -6.03 -8.11 4.38
C MET A 69 -7.12 -9.10 4.04
N ASP A 70 -8.10 -9.26 4.92
CA ASP A 70 -9.21 -10.16 4.69
C ASP A 70 -10.35 -9.40 4.02
N PHE A 71 -10.93 -10.02 3.04
CA PHE A 71 -12.08 -9.45 2.37
C PHE A 71 -13.14 -10.54 2.27
N ALA A 72 -14.30 -10.29 2.86
CA ALA A 72 -15.38 -11.27 2.87
C ALA A 72 -14.94 -12.62 3.46
N GLY A 73 -14.09 -12.57 4.50
CA GLY A 73 -13.63 -13.77 5.17
C GLY A 73 -12.50 -14.52 4.48
N ARG A 74 -11.98 -13.96 3.40
CA ARG A 74 -10.88 -14.58 2.63
C ARG A 74 -9.66 -13.70 2.65
N PRO A 75 -8.48 -14.25 2.92
CA PRO A 75 -7.26 -13.46 2.81
C PRO A 75 -6.96 -13.14 1.35
N MET A 76 -6.52 -11.91 1.11
CA MET A 76 -6.16 -11.47 -0.25
C MET A 76 -4.65 -11.45 -0.36
N LYS A 77 -4.08 -12.41 -1.06
CA LYS A 77 -2.64 -12.60 -1.08
C LYS A 77 -1.85 -11.47 -1.73
N GLY A 78 -2.46 -10.62 -2.46
CA GLY A 78 -1.78 -9.49 -3.07
C GLY A 78 -1.81 -8.23 -2.22
N PHE A 79 -2.39 -8.28 -1.02
CA PHE A 79 -2.59 -7.11 -0.19
C PHE A 79 -2.23 -7.39 1.25
N VAL A 80 -1.60 -6.43 1.89
CA VAL A 80 -1.19 -6.53 3.29
C VAL A 80 -1.51 -5.22 3.97
N TYR A 81 -2.09 -5.30 5.17
CA TYR A 81 -2.19 -4.13 6.04
C TYR A 81 -0.94 -4.04 6.89
N VAL A 82 -0.44 -2.83 7.05
CA VAL A 82 0.70 -2.60 7.93
C VAL A 82 0.29 -1.55 8.95
N SER A 83 0.33 -1.93 10.23
CA SER A 83 -0.05 -1.01 11.31
C SER A 83 1.00 0.09 11.46
N PRO A 84 0.67 1.18 12.18
CA PRO A 84 1.64 2.25 12.38
C PRO A 84 2.98 1.78 12.96
N ALA A 85 2.95 0.73 13.77
CA ALA A 85 4.19 0.20 14.35
C ALA A 85 5.14 -0.35 13.28
N GLY A 86 4.60 -0.82 12.15
CA GLY A 86 5.42 -1.38 11.07
C GLY A 86 5.93 -0.35 10.09
N ILE A 87 5.46 0.90 10.19
CA ILE A 87 5.85 1.97 9.27
C ILE A 87 6.26 3.23 10.02
N ASP A 88 6.63 3.07 11.29
CA ASP A 88 6.97 4.20 12.14
C ASP A 88 8.22 4.93 11.63
N SER A 89 9.24 4.21 11.23
CA SER A 89 10.44 4.85 10.71
C SER A 89 10.30 5.12 9.22
N ALA A 90 11.01 6.14 8.74
CA ALA A 90 11.01 6.46 7.31
C ALA A 90 11.55 5.29 6.49
N LYS A 91 12.53 4.57 7.04
CA LYS A 91 13.11 3.43 6.37
C LYS A 91 12.09 2.31 6.16
N ASP A 92 11.29 2.02 7.19
CA ASP A 92 10.28 0.97 7.09
C ASP A 92 9.18 1.35 6.12
N LEU A 93 8.72 2.59 6.16
CA LEU A 93 7.70 3.05 5.23
C LEU A 93 8.21 2.96 3.80
N LYS A 94 9.43 3.39 3.56
CA LYS A 94 10.02 3.34 2.23
C LYS A 94 10.15 1.91 1.74
N TYR A 95 10.49 0.98 2.64
CA TYR A 95 10.59 -0.43 2.30
C TYR A 95 9.25 -0.94 1.73
N TRP A 96 8.15 -0.67 2.45
CA TRP A 96 6.84 -1.14 2.01
C TRP A 96 6.42 -0.49 0.69
N ILE A 97 6.67 0.81 0.53
CA ILE A 97 6.31 1.49 -0.69
C ILE A 97 7.14 0.97 -1.86
N ASN A 98 8.42 0.69 -1.65
CA ASN A 98 9.26 0.12 -2.70
C ASN A 98 8.76 -1.25 -3.15
N LEU A 99 8.31 -2.09 -2.21
CA LEU A 99 7.71 -3.37 -2.59
C LEU A 99 6.51 -3.16 -3.50
N CYS A 100 5.68 -2.17 -3.17
CA CYS A 100 4.51 -1.87 -3.98
C CYS A 100 4.91 -1.37 -5.37
N LEU A 101 5.93 -0.53 -5.44
CA LEU A 101 6.40 0.01 -6.71
C LEU A 101 7.01 -1.07 -7.58
N GLU A 102 7.73 -2.01 -6.98
CA GLU A 102 8.32 -3.11 -7.73
C GLU A 102 7.26 -4.01 -8.34
N PHE A 103 6.17 -4.21 -7.63
CA PHE A 103 5.09 -5.04 -8.15
C PHE A 103 4.19 -4.28 -9.13
N ASN A 104 4.13 -2.96 -9.03
CA ASN A 104 3.17 -2.18 -9.81
C ASN A 104 3.14 -2.51 -11.30
N PRO A 105 4.28 -2.64 -11.99
CA PRO A 105 4.24 -2.98 -13.42
C PRO A 105 3.63 -4.35 -13.70
N LYS A 106 3.68 -5.25 -12.74
CA LYS A 106 3.13 -6.61 -12.89
C LYS A 106 1.68 -6.69 -12.44
N ALA A 107 1.18 -5.67 -11.74
CA ALA A 107 -0.17 -5.68 -11.23
C ALA A 107 -1.16 -5.52 -12.36
N LYS A 108 -2.32 -6.14 -12.19
CA LYS A 108 -3.40 -5.95 -13.15
C LYS A 108 -4.02 -4.59 -12.94
N SER A 109 -4.35 -3.94 -14.04
CA SER A 109 -5.04 -2.66 -13.99
C SER A 109 -6.42 -2.84 -13.35
N SER A 110 -6.88 -1.82 -12.63
CA SER A 110 -8.23 -1.82 -12.13
C SER A 110 -9.25 -1.69 -13.26
N LYS A 111 -8.80 -1.26 -14.41
CA LYS A 111 -9.68 -1.20 -15.58
C LYS A 111 -9.76 -2.56 -16.23
N LYS A 112 -10.99 -2.97 -16.48
CA LYS A 112 -11.21 -4.23 -17.14
C LYS A 112 -10.92 -4.11 -18.62
N LYS A 113 -10.32 -5.10 -19.15
CA LYS A 113 -10.13 -5.14 -20.59
C LYS A 113 -11.23 -5.88 -21.27
#